data_041b64a3a82289b29064e85c51f60b02
#
_entry.id   041b64a3a82289b29064e85c51f60b02
#
_cell.length_a   1.000
_cell.length_b   1.000
_cell.length_c   1.000
_cell.angle_alpha   90.00
_cell.angle_beta   90.00
_cell.angle_gamma   90.00
#
_symmetry.space_group_name_H-M   'P 1'
#
loop_
_entity.id
_entity.type
_entity.pdbx_description
1 polymer ?
#
loop_
_entity_poly.entity_id
_entity_poly.type
_entity_poly.pdbx_seq_one_letter_code
_entity_poly.pdbx_strand_id
1 'polypeptide(L)'
;MTILRHELRRSRVPFWIWTGAIGFLLAVCIFLFPDMKGEMEGINEVFSSMGSFTAAFGMDRLNFGTLTGYYAIECGNVLGLGGAFFAALLAAGMLCKEEKDRTAEFLLTHPVRRSRIVTEKLAAVLILITAMNLIIYALAVGSIAAIGEPIPWKELNLLHLAYWLMQLELAGVCFGVSAFLRRGSAGVGLGIAAILYFMNLIANITQSAAFLKDFTPFGYCDGAEIVSSGSLDGKRLAIGAVFFAVGVAAAYWKYTRKDIH
;
A
#
# COMPACT_ATOMS: atom_id res chain seq x y z
N MET A 1 12.70 -22.54 -7.90
CA MET A 1 11.43 -22.18 -7.19
C MET A 1 11.37 -22.60 -5.72
N THR A 2 12.43 -23.11 -5.16
CA THR A 2 12.50 -23.49 -3.73
C THR A 2 12.50 -22.29 -2.78
N ILE A 3 13.22 -21.21 -3.15
CA ILE A 3 13.29 -19.97 -2.35
C ILE A 3 11.94 -19.26 -2.35
N LEU A 4 11.30 -19.09 -3.51
CA LEU A 4 9.96 -18.50 -3.61
C LEU A 4 8.95 -19.23 -2.69
N ARG A 5 8.89 -20.57 -2.78
CA ARG A 5 7.98 -21.37 -1.95
C ARG A 5 8.28 -21.23 -0.46
N HIS A 6 9.56 -21.16 -0.10
CA HIS A 6 9.99 -20.94 1.28
C HIS A 6 9.52 -19.59 1.79
N GLU A 7 9.72 -18.52 0.99
CA GLU A 7 9.33 -17.16 1.35
C GLU A 7 7.82 -17.02 1.53
N LEU A 8 7.04 -17.57 0.61
CA LEU A 8 5.58 -17.59 0.71
C LEU A 8 5.11 -18.32 1.99
N ARG A 9 5.74 -19.47 2.31
CA ARG A 9 5.39 -20.23 3.52
C ARG A 9 5.77 -19.48 4.80
N ARG A 10 6.94 -18.84 4.81
CA ARG A 10 7.44 -18.08 5.96
C ARG A 10 6.58 -16.83 6.23
N SER A 11 6.10 -16.16 5.20
CA SER A 11 5.31 -14.95 5.29
C SER A 11 3.81 -15.18 5.47
N ARG A 12 3.33 -16.44 5.52
CA ARG A 12 1.90 -16.77 5.58
C ARG A 12 1.20 -16.22 6.82
N VAL A 13 1.86 -16.24 7.98
CA VAL A 13 1.25 -15.76 9.24
C VAL A 13 1.06 -14.25 9.20
N PRO A 14 2.09 -13.40 8.98
CA PRO A 14 1.88 -11.97 8.81
C PRO A 14 0.93 -11.64 7.65
N PHE A 15 0.97 -12.39 6.54
CA PHE A 15 0.03 -12.20 5.45
C PHE A 15 -1.44 -12.33 5.89
N TRP A 16 -1.80 -13.41 6.59
CA TRP A 16 -3.17 -13.60 7.04
C TRP A 16 -3.60 -12.64 8.14
N ILE A 17 -2.68 -12.23 9.03
CA ILE A 17 -2.95 -11.22 10.06
C ILE A 17 -3.30 -9.88 9.40
N TRP A 18 -2.46 -9.40 8.47
CA TRP A 18 -2.68 -8.13 7.80
C TRP A 18 -3.90 -8.16 6.88
N THR A 19 -4.05 -9.21 6.07
CA THR A 19 -5.20 -9.38 5.18
C THR A 19 -6.51 -9.45 5.97
N GLY A 20 -6.51 -10.21 7.07
CA GLY A 20 -7.68 -10.34 7.94
C GLY A 20 -8.02 -9.03 8.66
N ALA A 21 -7.02 -8.31 9.19
CA ALA A 21 -7.25 -7.04 9.87
C ALA A 21 -7.77 -5.95 8.91
N ILE A 22 -7.12 -5.77 7.76
CA ILE A 22 -7.54 -4.78 6.76
C ILE A 22 -8.92 -5.13 6.20
N GLY A 23 -9.12 -6.40 5.80
CA GLY A 23 -10.39 -6.85 5.23
C GLY A 23 -11.54 -6.76 6.24
N PHE A 24 -11.30 -7.12 7.50
CA PHE A 24 -12.29 -6.99 8.57
C PHE A 24 -12.68 -5.53 8.82
N LEU A 25 -11.68 -4.64 8.99
CA LEU A 25 -11.95 -3.21 9.22
C LEU A 25 -12.72 -2.60 8.04
N LEU A 26 -12.32 -2.87 6.81
CA LEU A 26 -13.01 -2.35 5.63
C LEU A 26 -14.43 -2.90 5.51
N ALA A 27 -14.64 -4.19 5.80
CA ALA A 27 -15.97 -4.78 5.82
C ALA A 27 -16.85 -4.14 6.90
N VAL A 28 -16.34 -3.93 8.12
CA VAL A 28 -17.07 -3.24 9.20
C VAL A 28 -17.48 -1.84 8.75
N CYS A 29 -16.59 -1.05 8.16
CA CYS A 29 -16.94 0.27 7.63
C CYS A 29 -18.07 0.17 6.60
N ILE A 30 -18.03 -0.79 5.67
CA ILE A 30 -19.09 -0.97 4.66
C ILE A 30 -20.42 -1.33 5.32
N PHE A 31 -20.43 -2.24 6.31
CA PHE A 31 -21.66 -2.64 7.02
C PHE A 31 -22.26 -1.52 7.87
N LEU A 32 -21.45 -0.56 8.34
CA LEU A 32 -21.93 0.62 9.09
C LEU A 32 -22.52 1.70 8.17
N PHE A 33 -22.25 1.67 6.87
CA PHE A 33 -22.68 2.72 5.94
C PHE A 33 -24.21 2.94 5.92
N PRO A 34 -25.11 1.90 5.90
CA PRO A 34 -26.55 2.12 5.88
C PRO A 34 -27.06 2.91 7.08
N ASP A 35 -26.53 2.63 8.27
CA ASP A 35 -26.92 3.31 9.52
C ASP A 35 -26.44 4.77 9.52
N MET A 36 -25.23 5.01 9.00
CA MET A 36 -24.65 6.35 8.92
C MET A 36 -25.27 7.22 7.83
N LYS A 37 -25.77 6.64 6.74
CA LYS A 37 -26.33 7.36 5.57
C LYS A 37 -27.41 8.38 5.94
N GLY A 38 -28.25 8.08 6.94
CA GLY A 38 -29.31 8.95 7.40
C GLY A 38 -28.84 10.19 8.20
N GLU A 39 -27.64 10.14 8.79
CA GLU A 39 -27.09 11.21 9.64
C GLU A 39 -26.06 12.08 8.88
N MET A 40 -25.74 11.74 7.64
CA MET A 40 -24.61 12.30 6.88
C MET A 40 -24.79 13.74 6.41
N GLU A 41 -26.02 14.27 6.30
CA GLU A 41 -26.22 15.68 5.93
C GLU A 41 -25.62 16.61 6.98
N GLY A 42 -25.86 16.33 8.27
CA GLY A 42 -25.28 17.09 9.38
C GLY A 42 -23.76 16.90 9.50
N ILE A 43 -23.25 15.70 9.19
CA ILE A 43 -21.81 15.39 9.24
C ILE A 43 -21.03 16.13 8.14
N ASN A 44 -21.57 16.24 6.93
CA ASN A 44 -20.93 16.99 5.84
C ASN A 44 -20.73 18.48 6.20
N GLU A 45 -21.69 19.10 6.90
CA GLU A 45 -21.56 20.48 7.39
C GLU A 45 -20.44 20.60 8.44
N VAL A 46 -20.38 19.65 9.39
CA VAL A 46 -19.30 19.62 10.40
C VAL A 46 -17.94 19.47 9.72
N PHE A 47 -17.78 18.52 8.78
CA PHE A 47 -16.51 18.32 8.09
C PHE A 47 -16.09 19.52 7.25
N SER A 48 -17.02 20.22 6.59
CA SER A 48 -16.72 21.45 5.88
C SER A 48 -16.20 22.57 6.79
N SER A 49 -16.59 22.56 8.06
CA SER A 49 -16.16 23.53 9.06
C SER A 49 -14.78 23.25 9.69
N MET A 50 -14.28 21.99 9.60
CA MET A 50 -13.03 21.56 10.22
C MET A 50 -11.77 21.95 9.43
N GLY A 51 -11.91 22.60 8.26
CA GLY A 51 -10.82 23.22 7.49
C GLY A 51 -9.67 22.28 7.16
N SER A 52 -8.47 22.62 7.64
CA SER A 52 -7.24 21.88 7.26
C SER A 52 -7.25 20.41 7.64
N PHE A 53 -7.99 20.00 8.66
CA PHE A 53 -8.08 18.59 9.05
C PHE A 53 -8.80 17.76 7.98
N THR A 54 -9.94 18.21 7.52
CA THR A 54 -10.71 17.51 6.49
C THR A 54 -10.04 17.56 5.13
N ALA A 55 -9.34 18.67 4.82
CA ALA A 55 -8.54 18.79 3.61
C ALA A 55 -7.38 17.79 3.57
N ALA A 56 -6.74 17.51 4.72
CA ALA A 56 -5.65 16.53 4.79
C ALA A 56 -6.07 15.13 4.28
N PHE A 57 -7.31 14.73 4.55
CA PHE A 57 -7.86 13.42 4.18
C PHE A 57 -8.76 13.47 2.94
N GLY A 58 -8.92 14.64 2.29
CA GLY A 58 -9.81 14.82 1.14
C GLY A 58 -11.30 14.74 1.47
N MET A 59 -11.65 14.81 2.76
CA MET A 59 -13.04 14.72 3.25
C MET A 59 -13.90 15.94 2.87
N ASP A 60 -13.27 17.08 2.63
CA ASP A 60 -13.90 18.33 2.19
C ASP A 60 -14.43 18.26 0.75
N ARG A 61 -13.96 17.30 -0.05
CA ARG A 61 -14.26 17.15 -1.47
C ARG A 61 -15.14 15.95 -1.80
N LEU A 62 -15.50 15.15 -0.81
CA LEU A 62 -16.30 13.93 -0.97
C LEU A 62 -17.62 14.01 -0.20
N ASN A 63 -18.68 13.49 -0.78
CA ASN A 63 -19.97 13.39 -0.13
C ASN A 63 -20.09 12.05 0.62
N PHE A 64 -20.05 12.10 1.95
CA PHE A 64 -20.20 10.94 2.82
C PHE A 64 -21.60 10.30 2.77
N GLY A 65 -22.61 11.02 2.32
CA GLY A 65 -23.96 10.47 2.10
C GLY A 65 -24.06 9.50 0.92
N THR A 66 -23.00 9.42 0.10
CA THR A 66 -22.91 8.44 -1.00
C THR A 66 -21.95 7.32 -0.64
N LEU A 67 -22.29 6.07 -1.01
CA LEU A 67 -21.39 4.92 -0.81
C LEU A 67 -20.01 5.16 -1.44
N THR A 68 -19.97 5.77 -2.60
CA THR A 68 -18.71 6.04 -3.32
C THR A 68 -17.79 6.99 -2.55
N GLY A 69 -18.34 8.11 -2.04
CA GLY A 69 -17.58 9.09 -1.26
C GLY A 69 -17.11 8.52 0.08
N TYR A 70 -17.99 7.89 0.82
CA TYR A 70 -17.67 7.20 2.07
C TYR A 70 -16.59 6.12 1.86
N TYR A 71 -16.81 5.23 0.88
CA TYR A 71 -15.87 4.15 0.58
C TYR A 71 -14.50 4.66 0.15
N ALA A 72 -14.43 5.73 -0.64
CA ALA A 72 -13.15 6.29 -1.07
C ALA A 72 -12.27 6.74 0.10
N ILE A 73 -12.88 7.31 1.15
CA ILE A 73 -12.17 7.75 2.35
C ILE A 73 -11.75 6.55 3.20
N GLU A 74 -12.67 5.62 3.48
CA GLU A 74 -12.37 4.46 4.31
C GLU A 74 -11.39 3.51 3.63
N CYS A 75 -11.50 3.33 2.32
CA CYS A 75 -10.53 2.56 1.54
C CYS A 75 -9.13 3.19 1.61
N GLY A 76 -9.03 4.51 1.55
CA GLY A 76 -7.77 5.24 1.70
C GLY A 76 -7.14 5.05 3.07
N ASN A 77 -7.94 5.18 4.13
CA ASN A 77 -7.47 5.05 5.49
C ASN A 77 -7.11 3.58 5.84
N VAL A 78 -7.93 2.62 5.46
CA VAL A 78 -7.77 1.22 5.86
C VAL A 78 -6.85 0.46 4.90
N LEU A 79 -7.22 0.38 3.61
CA LEU A 79 -6.41 -0.34 2.62
C LEU A 79 -5.18 0.46 2.19
N GLY A 80 -5.32 1.77 2.01
CA GLY A 80 -4.22 2.64 1.61
C GLY A 80 -3.10 2.60 2.64
N LEU A 81 -3.36 3.03 3.87
CA LEU A 81 -2.34 3.09 4.93
C LEU A 81 -1.93 1.71 5.44
N GLY A 82 -2.91 0.85 5.74
CA GLY A 82 -2.64 -0.52 6.22
C GLY A 82 -1.88 -1.35 5.21
N GLY A 83 -2.27 -1.31 3.94
CA GLY A 83 -1.58 -2.00 2.85
C GLY A 83 -0.18 -1.45 2.58
N ALA A 84 0.02 -0.13 2.70
CA ALA A 84 1.34 0.48 2.63
C ALA A 84 2.27 -0.04 3.72
N PHE A 85 1.81 -0.10 4.96
CA PHE A 85 2.60 -0.64 6.07
C PHE A 85 2.94 -2.12 5.87
N PHE A 86 1.97 -2.92 5.43
CA PHE A 86 2.24 -4.33 5.10
C PHE A 86 3.31 -4.46 4.00
N ALA A 87 3.15 -3.74 2.89
CA ALA A 87 4.08 -3.77 1.76
C ALA A 87 5.50 -3.34 2.17
N ALA A 88 5.61 -2.26 2.95
CA ALA A 88 6.88 -1.75 3.45
C ALA A 88 7.57 -2.72 4.41
N LEU A 89 6.85 -3.28 5.38
CA LEU A 89 7.38 -4.27 6.34
C LEU A 89 7.85 -5.53 5.64
N LEU A 90 7.05 -6.05 4.71
CA LEU A 90 7.37 -7.26 3.96
C LEU A 90 8.63 -7.06 3.12
N ALA A 91 8.70 -5.96 2.36
CA ALA A 91 9.79 -5.70 1.43
C ALA A 91 11.10 -5.29 2.13
N ALA A 92 11.04 -4.43 3.16
CA ALA A 92 12.23 -3.96 3.87
C ALA A 92 12.99 -5.08 4.59
N GLY A 93 12.29 -6.15 4.98
CA GLY A 93 12.93 -7.33 5.60
C GLY A 93 13.46 -8.36 4.62
N MET A 94 13.10 -8.29 3.33
CA MET A 94 13.19 -9.44 2.45
C MET A 94 14.62 -9.87 2.10
N LEU A 95 15.55 -8.93 1.92
CA LEU A 95 16.95 -9.24 1.55
C LEU A 95 17.91 -9.27 2.73
N CYS A 96 17.55 -8.70 3.88
CA CYS A 96 18.44 -8.62 5.04
C CYS A 96 18.14 -9.66 6.13
N LYS A 97 17.05 -10.42 6.00
CA LYS A 97 16.62 -11.35 7.06
C LYS A 97 17.60 -12.51 7.29
N GLU A 98 18.25 -13.03 6.25
CA GLU A 98 19.22 -14.12 6.38
C GLU A 98 20.48 -13.65 7.13
N GLU A 99 20.93 -12.41 6.89
CA GLU A 99 22.04 -11.83 7.66
C GLU A 99 21.63 -11.61 9.13
N LYS A 100 20.40 -11.12 9.35
CA LYS A 100 19.85 -10.94 10.68
C LYS A 100 19.76 -12.27 11.46
N ASP A 101 19.29 -13.32 10.79
CA ASP A 101 19.08 -14.65 11.38
C ASP A 101 20.36 -15.53 11.37
N ARG A 102 21.48 -14.99 10.83
CA ARG A 102 22.78 -15.69 10.69
C ARG A 102 22.68 -16.97 9.84
N THR A 103 21.80 -16.99 8.85
CA THR A 103 21.59 -18.12 7.94
C THR A 103 22.08 -17.83 6.51
N ALA A 104 22.72 -16.68 6.31
CA ALA A 104 23.17 -16.24 4.99
C ALA A 104 24.25 -17.17 4.39
N GLU A 105 25.19 -17.65 5.22
CA GLU A 105 26.21 -18.61 4.77
C GLU A 105 25.57 -19.89 4.26
N PHE A 106 24.58 -20.45 4.99
CA PHE A 106 23.87 -21.65 4.58
C PHE A 106 23.13 -21.46 3.24
N LEU A 107 22.50 -20.31 3.02
CA LEU A 107 21.85 -20.02 1.75
C LEU A 107 22.85 -19.96 0.59
N LEU A 108 24.06 -19.45 0.83
CA LEU A 108 25.09 -19.25 -0.19
C LEU A 108 25.93 -20.50 -0.48
N THR A 109 25.90 -21.55 0.37
CA THR A 109 26.52 -22.85 0.07
C THR A 109 25.78 -23.61 -1.02
N HIS A 110 24.51 -23.26 -1.29
CA HIS A 110 23.75 -23.85 -2.38
C HIS A 110 24.19 -23.26 -3.73
N PRO A 111 24.26 -24.05 -4.82
CA PRO A 111 24.69 -23.58 -6.13
C PRO A 111 23.61 -22.74 -6.83
N VAL A 112 23.23 -21.62 -6.20
CA VAL A 112 22.18 -20.71 -6.69
C VAL A 112 22.79 -19.34 -6.98
N ARG A 113 22.55 -18.80 -8.17
CA ARG A 113 23.01 -17.46 -8.52
C ARG A 113 22.32 -16.41 -7.63
N ARG A 114 23.08 -15.43 -7.14
CA ARG A 114 22.54 -14.34 -6.28
C ARG A 114 21.40 -13.57 -6.95
N SER A 115 21.46 -13.35 -8.26
CA SER A 115 20.36 -12.73 -9.02
C SER A 115 19.06 -13.52 -8.92
N ARG A 116 19.14 -14.86 -8.96
CA ARG A 116 17.96 -15.72 -8.81
C ARG A 116 17.35 -15.60 -7.41
N ILE A 117 18.19 -15.46 -6.37
CA ILE A 117 17.71 -15.24 -5.00
C ILE A 117 16.89 -13.95 -4.95
N VAL A 118 17.41 -12.84 -5.51
CA VAL A 118 16.73 -11.55 -5.56
C VAL A 118 15.41 -11.67 -6.34
N THR A 119 15.42 -12.33 -7.51
CA THR A 119 14.22 -12.51 -8.33
C THR A 119 13.13 -13.31 -7.59
N GLU A 120 13.46 -14.46 -6.98
CA GLU A 120 12.48 -15.29 -6.28
C GLU A 120 11.92 -14.61 -5.03
N LYS A 121 12.74 -13.78 -4.34
CA LYS A 121 12.30 -12.97 -3.19
C LYS A 121 11.41 -11.81 -3.62
N LEU A 122 11.76 -11.09 -4.68
CA LEU A 122 10.90 -10.04 -5.24
C LEU A 122 9.56 -10.62 -5.69
N ALA A 123 9.58 -11.74 -6.41
CA ALA A 123 8.35 -12.42 -6.82
C ALA A 123 7.46 -12.79 -5.63
N ALA A 124 8.05 -13.24 -4.49
CA ALA A 124 7.28 -13.51 -3.28
C ALA A 124 6.58 -12.26 -2.73
N VAL A 125 7.27 -11.11 -2.71
CA VAL A 125 6.69 -9.83 -2.27
C VAL A 125 5.52 -9.44 -3.16
N LEU A 126 5.71 -9.44 -4.48
CA LEU A 126 4.68 -9.05 -5.44
C LEU A 126 3.45 -9.96 -5.37
N ILE A 127 3.66 -11.28 -5.26
CA ILE A 127 2.58 -12.27 -5.14
C ILE A 127 1.77 -12.03 -3.86
N LEU A 128 2.42 -11.82 -2.72
CA LEU A 128 1.74 -11.62 -1.44
C LEU A 128 0.92 -10.32 -1.43
N ILE A 129 1.47 -9.22 -1.94
CA ILE A 129 0.74 -7.95 -2.04
C ILE A 129 -0.47 -8.09 -2.97
N THR A 130 -0.28 -8.71 -4.15
CA THR A 130 -1.36 -8.91 -5.12
C THR A 130 -2.45 -9.83 -4.55
N ALA A 131 -2.07 -10.93 -3.90
CA ALA A 131 -3.04 -11.85 -3.27
C ALA A 131 -3.85 -11.15 -2.17
N MET A 132 -3.21 -10.34 -1.32
CA MET A 132 -3.90 -9.54 -0.30
C MET A 132 -4.93 -8.61 -0.94
N ASN A 133 -4.55 -7.84 -1.96
CA ASN A 133 -5.46 -6.91 -2.63
C ASN A 133 -6.64 -7.63 -3.29
N LEU A 134 -6.41 -8.78 -3.94
CA LEU A 134 -7.49 -9.56 -4.53
C LEU A 134 -8.50 -10.07 -3.49
N ILE A 135 -8.01 -10.54 -2.34
CA ILE A 135 -8.89 -10.99 -1.25
C ILE A 135 -9.69 -9.82 -0.69
N ILE A 136 -9.05 -8.68 -0.43
CA ILE A 136 -9.72 -7.48 0.12
C ILE A 136 -10.73 -6.92 -0.90
N TYR A 137 -10.39 -6.92 -2.19
CA TYR A 137 -11.32 -6.53 -3.25
C TYR A 137 -12.56 -7.43 -3.27
N ALA A 138 -12.38 -8.75 -3.22
CA ALA A 138 -13.51 -9.68 -3.18
C ALA A 138 -14.37 -9.51 -1.92
N LEU A 139 -13.76 -9.24 -0.76
CA LEU A 139 -14.47 -8.93 0.48
C LEU A 139 -15.25 -7.62 0.37
N ALA A 140 -14.67 -6.57 -0.22
CA ALA A 140 -15.35 -5.30 -0.43
C ALA A 140 -16.58 -5.45 -1.33
N VAL A 141 -16.42 -6.11 -2.48
CA VAL A 141 -17.54 -6.40 -3.40
C VAL A 141 -18.64 -7.21 -2.70
N GLY A 142 -18.25 -8.26 -1.96
CA GLY A 142 -19.20 -9.09 -1.22
C GLY A 142 -19.93 -8.33 -0.11
N SER A 143 -19.22 -7.45 0.62
CA SER A 143 -19.81 -6.62 1.69
C SER A 143 -20.78 -5.58 1.12
N ILE A 144 -20.44 -4.91 0.01
CA ILE A 144 -21.34 -3.95 -0.67
C ILE A 144 -22.60 -4.67 -1.18
N ALA A 145 -22.46 -5.83 -1.79
CA ALA A 145 -23.58 -6.62 -2.25
C ALA A 145 -24.48 -7.08 -1.09
N ALA A 146 -23.91 -7.41 0.08
CA ALA A 146 -24.63 -7.86 1.25
C ALA A 146 -25.49 -6.77 1.90
N ILE A 147 -25.10 -5.50 1.82
CA ILE A 147 -25.89 -4.36 2.30
C ILE A 147 -26.96 -3.89 1.29
N GLY A 148 -27.01 -4.48 0.08
CA GLY A 148 -28.00 -4.18 -0.95
C GLY A 148 -27.79 -2.85 -1.70
N GLU A 149 -26.65 -2.19 -1.54
CA GLU A 149 -26.30 -0.97 -2.27
C GLU A 149 -25.74 -1.30 -3.67
N PRO A 150 -25.97 -0.44 -4.67
CA PRO A 150 -25.39 -0.62 -5.98
C PRO A 150 -23.87 -0.48 -5.96
N ILE A 151 -23.17 -1.44 -6.57
CA ILE A 151 -21.70 -1.44 -6.57
C ILE A 151 -21.20 -0.38 -7.55
N PRO A 152 -20.43 0.63 -7.12
CA PRO A 152 -19.83 1.62 -7.99
C PRO A 152 -18.58 1.05 -8.68
N TRP A 153 -18.77 0.19 -9.67
CA TRP A 153 -17.70 -0.61 -10.30
C TRP A 153 -16.52 0.21 -10.79
N LYS A 154 -16.78 1.37 -11.39
CA LYS A 154 -15.71 2.20 -11.96
C LYS A 154 -14.79 2.73 -10.84
N GLU A 155 -15.39 3.38 -9.85
CA GLU A 155 -14.67 4.01 -8.74
C GLU A 155 -14.00 2.96 -7.85
N LEU A 156 -14.70 1.85 -7.57
CA LEU A 156 -14.16 0.73 -6.82
C LEU A 156 -12.91 0.16 -7.49
N ASN A 157 -12.97 -0.11 -8.79
CA ASN A 157 -11.85 -0.66 -9.55
C ASN A 157 -10.66 0.32 -9.58
N LEU A 158 -10.93 1.62 -9.79
CA LEU A 158 -9.86 2.64 -9.82
C LEU A 158 -9.18 2.80 -8.47
N LEU A 159 -9.94 2.83 -7.37
CA LEU A 159 -9.40 2.93 -6.01
C LEU A 159 -8.51 1.71 -5.67
N HIS A 160 -9.03 0.50 -5.90
CA HIS A 160 -8.25 -0.71 -5.62
C HIS A 160 -7.01 -0.81 -6.51
N LEU A 161 -7.10 -0.42 -7.78
CA LEU A 161 -5.96 -0.39 -8.70
C LEU A 161 -4.92 0.63 -8.22
N ALA A 162 -5.34 1.83 -7.81
CA ALA A 162 -4.44 2.86 -7.29
C ALA A 162 -3.67 2.37 -6.05
N TYR A 163 -4.38 1.83 -5.06
CA TYR A 163 -3.74 1.34 -3.83
C TYR A 163 -2.85 0.12 -4.07
N TRP A 164 -3.23 -0.78 -4.97
CA TRP A 164 -2.38 -1.90 -5.37
C TRP A 164 -1.07 -1.41 -6.00
N LEU A 165 -1.13 -0.47 -6.96
CA LEU A 165 0.06 0.10 -7.61
C LEU A 165 0.94 0.85 -6.62
N MET A 166 0.35 1.65 -5.72
CA MET A 166 1.05 2.33 -4.63
C MET A 166 1.82 1.35 -3.74
N GLN A 167 1.18 0.25 -3.34
CA GLN A 167 1.81 -0.77 -2.50
C GLN A 167 2.97 -1.46 -3.22
N LEU A 168 2.84 -1.72 -4.54
CA LEU A 168 3.93 -2.27 -5.34
C LEU A 168 5.11 -1.28 -5.44
N GLU A 169 4.83 0.00 -5.69
CA GLU A 169 5.86 1.06 -5.73
C GLU A 169 6.62 1.12 -4.41
N LEU A 170 5.91 1.25 -3.30
CA LEU A 170 6.49 1.29 -1.97
C LEU A 170 7.30 0.03 -1.65
N ALA A 171 6.79 -1.14 -2.04
CA ALA A 171 7.52 -2.39 -1.90
C ALA A 171 8.81 -2.40 -2.72
N GLY A 172 8.82 -1.88 -3.94
CA GLY A 172 10.03 -1.77 -4.77
C GLY A 172 11.10 -0.91 -4.12
N VAL A 173 10.72 0.26 -3.60
CA VAL A 173 11.62 1.16 -2.86
C VAL A 173 12.16 0.48 -1.60
N CYS A 174 11.29 -0.07 -0.75
CA CYS A 174 11.68 -0.76 0.48
C CYS A 174 12.52 -2.01 0.21
N PHE A 175 12.26 -2.74 -0.87
CA PHE A 175 13.05 -3.87 -1.32
C PHE A 175 14.46 -3.44 -1.73
N GLY A 176 14.59 -2.31 -2.43
CA GLY A 176 15.88 -1.69 -2.73
C GLY A 176 16.67 -1.36 -1.46
N VAL A 177 16.02 -0.68 -0.52
CA VAL A 177 16.62 -0.32 0.78
C VAL A 177 17.04 -1.57 1.57
N SER A 178 16.27 -2.66 1.51
CA SER A 178 16.57 -3.90 2.24
C SER A 178 17.93 -4.52 1.89
N ALA A 179 18.46 -4.29 0.68
CA ALA A 179 19.78 -4.78 0.26
C ALA A 179 20.94 -4.08 0.99
N PHE A 180 20.72 -2.87 1.49
CA PHE A 180 21.71 -2.08 2.23
C PHE A 180 21.65 -2.32 3.74
N LEU A 181 20.54 -2.87 4.23
CA LEU A 181 20.35 -3.16 5.64
C LEU A 181 21.06 -4.46 6.04
N ARG A 182 21.55 -4.49 7.29
CA ARG A 182 22.09 -5.70 7.95
C ARG A 182 21.19 -6.19 9.08
N ARG A 183 20.50 -5.25 9.77
CA ARG A 183 19.64 -5.52 10.93
C ARG A 183 18.50 -4.49 10.98
N GLY A 184 17.42 -4.78 11.71
CA GLY A 184 16.43 -3.76 12.08
C GLY A 184 15.54 -3.24 10.93
N SER A 185 15.11 -4.10 10.02
CA SER A 185 14.35 -3.73 8.81
C SER A 185 12.93 -3.16 9.06
N ALA A 186 12.25 -3.59 10.14
CA ALA A 186 10.85 -3.22 10.37
C ALA A 186 10.67 -1.71 10.60
N GLY A 187 11.49 -1.11 11.47
CA GLY A 187 11.42 0.33 11.74
C GLY A 187 11.76 1.18 10.50
N VAL A 188 12.68 0.72 9.66
CA VAL A 188 13.04 1.42 8.42
C VAL A 188 11.86 1.38 7.42
N GLY A 189 11.24 0.21 7.22
CA GLY A 189 10.08 0.09 6.34
C GLY A 189 8.91 0.97 6.79
N LEU A 190 8.54 0.87 8.07
CA LEU A 190 7.47 1.72 8.64
C LEU A 190 7.81 3.21 8.56
N GLY A 191 9.06 3.59 8.82
CA GLY A 191 9.52 4.98 8.72
C GLY A 191 9.38 5.53 7.31
N ILE A 192 9.78 4.77 6.29
CA ILE A 192 9.61 5.17 4.88
C ILE A 192 8.13 5.35 4.56
N ALA A 193 7.27 4.39 4.88
CA ALA A 193 5.84 4.47 4.61
C ALA A 193 5.20 5.67 5.32
N ALA A 194 5.53 5.89 6.61
CA ALA A 194 5.02 7.00 7.39
C ALA A 194 5.46 8.37 6.82
N ILE A 195 6.74 8.54 6.49
CA ILE A 195 7.25 9.79 5.90
C ILE A 195 6.50 10.10 4.60
N LEU A 196 6.38 9.13 3.69
CA LEU A 196 5.69 9.33 2.42
C LEU A 196 4.19 9.64 2.62
N TYR A 197 3.55 9.02 3.60
CA TYR A 197 2.17 9.32 3.97
C TYR A 197 2.02 10.76 4.51
N PHE A 198 2.88 11.17 5.46
CA PHE A 198 2.85 12.54 5.99
C PHE A 198 3.19 13.59 4.93
N MET A 199 4.09 13.30 3.99
CA MET A 199 4.33 14.17 2.84
C MET A 199 3.05 14.41 2.04
N ASN A 200 2.24 13.37 1.81
CA ASN A 200 0.95 13.51 1.14
C ASN A 200 -0.05 14.33 1.95
N LEU A 201 -0.14 14.12 3.27
CA LEU A 201 -1.01 14.93 4.14
C LEU A 201 -0.65 16.43 4.07
N ILE A 202 0.64 16.76 4.15
CA ILE A 202 1.13 18.14 4.04
C ILE A 202 0.78 18.73 2.66
N ALA A 203 0.96 17.94 1.60
CA ALA A 203 0.63 18.36 0.24
C ALA A 203 -0.87 18.61 0.02
N ASN A 204 -1.74 17.92 0.77
CA ASN A 204 -3.19 18.14 0.72
C ASN A 204 -3.62 19.41 1.45
N ILE A 205 -2.93 19.79 2.54
CA ILE A 205 -3.28 20.95 3.37
C ILE A 205 -2.81 22.27 2.70
N THR A 206 -1.64 22.26 2.05
CA THR A 206 -0.96 23.48 1.63
C THR A 206 -0.62 23.47 0.14
N GLN A 207 -1.17 24.40 -0.63
CA GLN A 207 -0.91 24.51 -2.07
C GLN A 207 0.58 24.70 -2.41
N SER A 208 1.33 25.42 -1.59
CA SER A 208 2.78 25.60 -1.77
C SER A 208 3.57 24.28 -1.67
N ALA A 209 3.01 23.27 -0.99
CA ALA A 209 3.59 21.94 -0.84
C ALA A 209 3.01 20.91 -1.83
N ALA A 210 2.13 21.29 -2.75
CA ALA A 210 1.47 20.39 -3.68
C ALA A 210 2.45 19.56 -4.55
N PHE A 211 3.66 20.10 -4.81
CA PHE A 211 4.71 19.38 -5.53
C PHE A 211 5.15 18.07 -4.83
N LEU A 212 4.97 17.97 -3.51
CA LEU A 212 5.29 16.76 -2.76
C LEU A 212 4.45 15.56 -3.21
N LYS A 213 3.26 15.78 -3.80
CA LYS A 213 2.43 14.70 -4.38
C LYS A 213 3.15 13.93 -5.50
N ASP A 214 4.07 14.57 -6.20
CA ASP A 214 4.84 13.93 -7.28
C ASP A 214 5.95 12.99 -6.72
N PHE A 215 6.32 13.12 -5.43
CA PHE A 215 7.36 12.33 -4.77
C PHE A 215 6.83 11.26 -3.81
N THR A 216 5.54 11.19 -3.64
CA THR A 216 4.91 10.17 -2.78
C THR A 216 3.93 9.31 -3.57
N PRO A 217 3.95 7.98 -3.38
CA PRO A 217 3.00 7.09 -4.04
C PRO A 217 1.54 7.33 -3.59
N PHE A 218 1.33 8.00 -2.46
CA PHE A 218 -0.01 8.40 -2.02
C PHE A 218 -0.60 9.54 -2.87
N GLY A 219 0.22 10.28 -3.63
CA GLY A 219 -0.20 11.43 -4.41
C GLY A 219 -1.19 11.09 -5.54
N TYR A 220 -1.15 9.90 -6.12
CA TYR A 220 -2.14 9.45 -7.12
C TYR A 220 -3.25 8.57 -6.54
N CYS A 221 -3.24 8.36 -5.23
CA CYS A 221 -4.24 7.58 -4.50
C CYS A 221 -5.26 8.47 -3.77
N ASP A 222 -5.32 9.77 -4.07
CA ASP A 222 -6.31 10.69 -3.50
C ASP A 222 -7.72 10.26 -3.95
N GLY A 223 -8.51 9.72 -3.00
CA GLY A 223 -9.84 9.19 -3.28
C GLY A 223 -10.77 10.24 -3.87
N ALA A 224 -10.67 11.50 -3.43
CA ALA A 224 -11.46 12.59 -3.95
C ALA A 224 -11.10 12.92 -5.41
N GLU A 225 -9.82 12.90 -5.76
CA GLU A 225 -9.36 13.12 -7.13
C GLU A 225 -9.79 11.98 -8.05
N ILE A 226 -9.68 10.72 -7.59
CA ILE A 226 -10.10 9.53 -8.34
C ILE A 226 -11.60 9.54 -8.59
N VAL A 227 -12.42 9.82 -7.58
CA VAL A 227 -13.89 9.83 -7.71
C VAL A 227 -14.36 10.98 -8.60
N SER A 228 -13.75 12.17 -8.48
CA SER A 228 -14.17 13.35 -9.28
C SER A 228 -13.72 13.27 -10.73
N SER A 229 -12.49 12.81 -10.99
CA SER A 229 -11.94 12.73 -12.37
C SER A 229 -12.34 11.44 -13.09
N GLY A 230 -12.66 10.38 -12.34
CA GLY A 230 -12.89 9.04 -12.87
C GLY A 230 -11.71 8.44 -13.61
N SER A 231 -10.48 8.84 -13.23
CA SER A 231 -9.22 8.38 -13.82
C SER A 231 -8.06 8.49 -12.82
N LEU A 232 -6.95 7.81 -13.13
CA LEU A 232 -5.71 7.94 -12.36
C LEU A 232 -4.76 8.92 -13.06
N ASP A 233 -3.95 9.65 -12.26
CA ASP A 233 -2.93 10.55 -12.78
C ASP A 233 -1.77 9.77 -13.41
N GLY A 234 -1.76 9.69 -14.74
CA GLY A 234 -0.77 8.96 -15.52
C GLY A 234 0.66 9.49 -15.34
N LYS A 235 0.85 10.80 -15.08
CA LYS A 235 2.18 11.39 -14.81
C LYS A 235 2.75 10.84 -13.51
N ARG A 236 1.98 10.89 -12.43
CA ARG A 236 2.42 10.39 -11.12
C ARG A 236 2.63 8.88 -11.12
N LEU A 237 1.77 8.13 -11.82
CA LEU A 237 1.97 6.68 -12.03
C LEU A 237 3.29 6.37 -12.76
N ALA A 238 3.64 7.16 -13.78
CA ALA A 238 4.92 6.97 -14.48
C ALA A 238 6.12 7.27 -13.57
N ILE A 239 6.04 8.31 -12.73
CA ILE A 239 7.07 8.62 -11.73
C ILE A 239 7.19 7.47 -10.72
N GLY A 240 6.08 6.93 -10.22
CA GLY A 240 6.05 5.78 -9.31
C GLY A 240 6.67 4.52 -9.92
N ALA A 241 6.40 4.25 -11.20
CA ALA A 241 7.03 3.15 -11.92
C ALA A 241 8.56 3.30 -12.00
N VAL A 242 9.06 4.53 -12.14
CA VAL A 242 10.50 4.82 -12.10
C VAL A 242 11.07 4.56 -10.70
N PHE A 243 10.40 5.00 -9.63
CA PHE A 243 10.85 4.72 -8.25
C PHE A 243 10.89 3.22 -7.96
N PHE A 244 9.86 2.47 -8.38
CA PHE A 244 9.86 1.01 -8.30
C PHE A 244 11.07 0.41 -9.02
N ALA A 245 11.29 0.79 -10.29
CA ALA A 245 12.37 0.26 -11.11
C ALA A 245 13.76 0.57 -10.52
N VAL A 246 13.97 1.79 -10.04
CA VAL A 246 15.21 2.23 -9.38
C VAL A 246 15.44 1.42 -8.10
N GLY A 247 14.42 1.24 -7.27
CA GLY A 247 14.49 0.44 -6.04
C GLY A 247 14.90 -1.01 -6.35
N VAL A 248 14.23 -1.63 -7.32
CA VAL A 248 14.55 -3.01 -7.74
C VAL A 248 15.97 -3.09 -8.33
N ALA A 249 16.36 -2.16 -9.21
CA ALA A 249 17.71 -2.13 -9.79
C ALA A 249 18.79 -1.98 -8.70
N ALA A 250 18.57 -1.11 -7.71
CA ALA A 250 19.45 -0.93 -6.57
C ALA A 250 19.59 -2.23 -5.75
N ALA A 251 18.50 -2.97 -5.55
CA ALA A 251 18.52 -4.26 -4.88
C ALA A 251 19.39 -5.27 -5.61
N TYR A 252 19.22 -5.41 -6.94
CA TYR A 252 20.05 -6.31 -7.75
C TYR A 252 21.52 -5.90 -7.73
N TRP A 253 21.79 -4.61 -7.94
CA TRP A 253 23.17 -4.10 -7.97
C TRP A 253 23.89 -4.34 -6.65
N LYS A 254 23.25 -4.02 -5.52
CA LYS A 254 23.86 -4.15 -4.20
C LYS A 254 24.00 -5.60 -3.76
N TYR A 255 22.92 -6.41 -3.87
CA TYR A 255 22.91 -7.79 -3.38
C TYR A 255 23.87 -8.71 -4.13
N THR A 256 24.05 -8.50 -5.45
CA THR A 256 24.97 -9.32 -6.24
C THR A 256 26.45 -9.06 -5.93
N ARG A 257 26.76 -7.84 -5.42
CA ARG A 257 28.13 -7.40 -5.10
C ARG A 257 28.45 -7.35 -3.61
N LYS A 258 27.46 -7.64 -2.76
CA LYS A 258 27.60 -7.54 -1.31
C LYS A 258 28.43 -8.72 -0.79
N ASP A 259 29.50 -8.42 -0.02
CA ASP A 259 30.17 -9.43 0.81
C ASP A 259 29.25 -9.72 2.00
N ILE A 260 28.83 -10.98 2.10
CA ILE A 260 27.91 -11.47 3.13
C ILE A 260 28.77 -12.28 4.09
N HIS A 261 28.87 -11.79 5.33
CA HIS A 261 29.62 -12.41 6.43
C HIS A 261 28.66 -12.85 7.52
#